data_01ab4bb313aef482d3c9f2b8f8f9df69
#
_entry.id   01ab4bb313aef482d3c9f2b8f8f9df69
#
_cell.length_a   1.000
_cell.length_b   1.000
_cell.length_c   1.000
_cell.angle_alpha   90.00
_cell.angle_beta   90.00
_cell.angle_gamma   90.00
#
_symmetry.space_group_name_H-M   'P 1'
#
loop_
_entity.id
_entity.type
_entity.pdbx_description
1 polymer ?
#
loop_
_entity_poly.entity_id
_entity_poly.type
_entity_poly.pdbx_seq_one_letter_code
_entity_poly.pdbx_strand_id
1 'polypeptide(L)'
;MKNSFVRIAAIVTTAIFALAGCGKKTETAPAKPAASYPLPEPPLVADCEPGIPGGRLVAALYGEPKTFNPITGNEQSSEEIYRHLFAALLGFDCPSEQVSPGLAESWTNSPDGKTWTFKLRKNLRWSDGEPLTADDVLFTWNDIVYNPDIDNVMRDGLTVDGKKFTVTKVDDLTIQIVTPGVYAPFLETVGALVPIMPKHVLAKAVADKTFISAYGINWDPKNIVGSGPFRIKEYKPAQYILLERNPYFCEVDKKGQRLPYFDNVIYTVVPDFNAMSLRFLSGESEVDDFIFPYEYDHFKAESAKGKFTLLEPGIGLETGCFWFNENTNVNPKTGQSYVDPKKLKWFRNAKFRQACSYAIDREAIIKSIYSGRAIPNYGYVTPGDKKWFNPNIRQYPHDLAKARALLKEIGIEDRNGDGTLEDADGNKIEFALNTNVGNSAREKVAVLIKSDLEKLGFKVIFQPIDFNTLVQKIDATYDYECLLLGLGGSGTDPSLHINVIRSDGFTHNWFPRQKHPSTDWEARLDYLMNAQNKTLDFNERKKDFDEVQEILSEQVPMIFTVTPFFYAAVQSDMGNVRATPLSAYRATWNIEELYFKK
;
A
#
# COMPACT_ATOMS: atom_id res chain seq x y z
N MET A 1 59.98 -42.52 5.59
CA MET A 1 60.04 -43.66 4.61
C MET A 1 58.80 -43.60 3.72
N LYS A 2 59.07 -43.48 2.42
CA LYS A 2 58.24 -43.79 1.21
C LYS A 2 56.84 -43.23 1.10
N ASN A 3 56.73 -42.19 0.30
CA ASN A 3 55.90 -41.85 -0.84
C ASN A 3 54.91 -42.90 -1.37
N SER A 4 53.70 -42.47 -1.63
CA SER A 4 52.96 -42.89 -2.85
C SER A 4 51.93 -41.81 -3.23
N PHE A 5 52.23 -41.07 -4.30
CA PHE A 5 51.31 -40.24 -5.07
C PHE A 5 50.49 -41.15 -6.01
N VAL A 6 49.17 -41.07 -5.96
CA VAL A 6 48.32 -41.58 -7.00
C VAL A 6 47.74 -40.40 -7.80
N ARG A 7 48.20 -40.29 -9.06
CA ARG A 7 47.65 -39.39 -10.07
C ARG A 7 46.41 -40.05 -10.67
N ILE A 8 45.27 -39.39 -10.57
CA ILE A 8 44.06 -39.71 -11.37
C ILE A 8 44.02 -38.73 -12.54
N ALA A 9 44.18 -39.29 -13.75
CA ALA A 9 44.03 -38.58 -15.02
C ALA A 9 42.55 -38.49 -15.35
N ALA A 10 42.00 -37.29 -15.49
CA ALA A 10 40.64 -37.05 -16.00
C ALA A 10 40.71 -37.06 -17.54
N ILE A 11 40.03 -38.00 -18.16
CA ILE A 11 39.79 -38.03 -19.61
C ILE A 11 38.55 -37.18 -19.87
N VAL A 12 38.76 -36.05 -20.53
CA VAL A 12 37.66 -35.22 -21.07
C VAL A 12 37.31 -35.74 -22.45
N THR A 13 36.16 -36.36 -22.57
CA THR A 13 35.62 -36.80 -23.89
C THR A 13 34.67 -35.72 -24.35
N THR A 14 35.09 -34.92 -25.34
CA THR A 14 34.28 -33.91 -26.00
C THR A 14 33.38 -34.61 -27.04
N ALA A 15 32.11 -34.73 -26.75
CA ALA A 15 31.11 -35.16 -27.72
C ALA A 15 30.51 -33.94 -28.43
N ILE A 16 30.91 -33.72 -29.69
CA ILE A 16 30.29 -32.74 -30.59
C ILE A 16 29.02 -33.39 -31.17
N PHE A 17 27.85 -32.92 -30.72
CA PHE A 17 26.60 -33.25 -31.41
C PHE A 17 26.27 -32.12 -32.41
N ALA A 18 26.45 -32.43 -33.68
CA ALA A 18 25.90 -31.62 -34.77
C ALA A 18 24.40 -31.95 -34.92
N LEU A 19 23.55 -31.05 -34.47
CA LEU A 19 22.11 -31.10 -34.72
C LEU A 19 21.80 -30.26 -35.96
N ALA A 20 21.65 -30.95 -37.09
CA ALA A 20 20.97 -30.40 -38.27
C ALA A 20 19.47 -30.38 -37.96
N GLY A 21 18.94 -29.23 -37.57
CA GLY A 21 17.52 -29.02 -37.28
C GLY A 21 16.74 -28.70 -38.54
N CYS A 22 15.98 -29.65 -39.07
CA CYS A 22 14.85 -29.41 -39.95
C CYS A 22 13.73 -28.75 -39.12
N GLY A 23 13.49 -27.44 -39.32
CA GLY A 23 12.36 -26.75 -38.74
C GLY A 23 11.03 -27.26 -39.30
N LYS A 24 10.36 -28.15 -38.60
CA LYS A 24 8.91 -28.32 -38.74
C LYS A 24 8.25 -27.24 -37.88
N LYS A 25 7.58 -26.27 -38.52
CA LYS A 25 6.56 -25.45 -37.87
C LYS A 25 5.53 -26.40 -37.25
N THR A 26 5.51 -26.50 -35.95
CA THR A 26 4.40 -27.10 -35.22
C THR A 26 3.21 -26.16 -35.42
N GLU A 27 2.26 -26.57 -36.29
CA GLU A 27 0.93 -25.99 -36.30
C GLU A 27 0.35 -26.18 -34.90
N THR A 28 0.18 -25.05 -34.18
CA THR A 28 -0.61 -25.02 -32.95
C THR A 28 -2.03 -25.45 -33.32
N ALA A 29 -2.48 -26.55 -32.77
CA ALA A 29 -3.87 -26.97 -32.89
C ALA A 29 -4.79 -25.81 -32.47
N PRO A 30 -5.91 -25.56 -33.17
CA PRO A 30 -6.84 -24.51 -32.83
C PRO A 30 -7.27 -24.71 -31.38
N ALA A 31 -7.14 -23.66 -30.58
CA ALA A 31 -7.58 -23.66 -29.20
C ALA A 31 -9.05 -24.09 -29.15
N LYS A 32 -9.37 -25.08 -28.32
CA LYS A 32 -10.77 -25.43 -28.02
C LYS A 32 -11.54 -24.13 -27.72
N PRO A 33 -12.75 -23.93 -28.31
CA PRO A 33 -13.56 -22.79 -27.96
C PRO A 33 -13.68 -22.74 -26.44
N ALA A 34 -13.30 -21.61 -25.85
CA ALA A 34 -13.44 -21.42 -24.42
C ALA A 34 -14.91 -21.67 -24.05
N ALA A 35 -15.15 -22.50 -23.03
CA ALA A 35 -16.50 -22.71 -22.51
C ALA A 35 -17.10 -21.33 -22.23
N SER A 36 -18.26 -21.03 -22.84
CA SER A 36 -18.93 -19.75 -22.63
C SER A 36 -19.58 -19.76 -21.26
N TYR A 37 -18.89 -19.21 -20.28
CA TYR A 37 -19.47 -18.97 -18.96
C TYR A 37 -20.47 -17.80 -19.05
N PRO A 38 -21.64 -17.88 -18.37
CA PRO A 38 -22.64 -16.84 -18.45
C PRO A 38 -22.07 -15.49 -17.94
N LEU A 39 -22.44 -14.41 -18.62
CA LEU A 39 -22.16 -13.04 -18.16
C LEU A 39 -23.23 -12.61 -17.15
N PRO A 40 -22.90 -11.70 -16.23
CA PRO A 40 -23.92 -11.05 -15.43
C PRO A 40 -24.83 -10.17 -16.30
N GLU A 41 -25.99 -9.80 -15.76
CA GLU A 41 -27.00 -9.00 -16.44
C GLU A 41 -27.37 -7.75 -15.62
N PRO A 42 -27.09 -6.55 -16.14
CA PRO A 42 -26.22 -6.25 -17.29
C PRO A 42 -24.76 -6.53 -16.96
N PRO A 43 -23.88 -6.84 -17.95
CA PRO A 43 -22.45 -6.91 -17.69
C PRO A 43 -21.90 -5.51 -17.32
N LEU A 44 -20.79 -5.47 -16.57
CA LEU A 44 -20.03 -4.24 -16.42
C LEU A 44 -19.29 -3.97 -17.72
N VAL A 45 -19.38 -2.75 -18.26
CA VAL A 45 -18.67 -2.37 -19.49
C VAL A 45 -17.52 -1.43 -19.15
N ALA A 46 -16.28 -1.87 -19.42
CA ALA A 46 -15.09 -1.07 -19.23
C ALA A 46 -15.02 0.10 -20.22
N ASP A 47 -14.54 1.23 -19.74
CA ASP A 47 -14.25 2.39 -20.62
C ASP A 47 -12.83 2.28 -21.20
N CYS A 48 -12.58 1.20 -21.92
CA CYS A 48 -11.32 0.95 -22.58
C CYS A 48 -11.49 0.69 -24.08
N GLU A 49 -10.42 0.81 -24.85
CA GLU A 49 -10.44 0.37 -26.24
C GLU A 49 -10.41 -1.16 -26.30
N PRO A 50 -11.21 -1.77 -27.20
CA PRO A 50 -11.23 -3.21 -27.36
C PRO A 50 -9.86 -3.77 -27.71
N GLY A 51 -9.38 -4.69 -26.86
CA GLY A 51 -8.05 -5.30 -26.97
C GLY A 51 -8.06 -6.69 -27.60
N ILE A 52 -6.91 -7.35 -27.57
CA ILE A 52 -6.68 -8.69 -28.08
C ILE A 52 -6.55 -9.65 -26.89
N PRO A 53 -7.48 -10.62 -26.73
CA PRO A 53 -7.36 -11.62 -25.67
C PRO A 53 -6.20 -12.57 -25.87
N GLY A 54 -5.58 -12.99 -24.79
CA GLY A 54 -4.53 -14.01 -24.76
C GLY A 54 -3.20 -13.48 -24.24
N GLY A 55 -2.28 -14.41 -24.13
CA GLY A 55 -0.92 -14.08 -23.69
C GLY A 55 -0.74 -14.06 -22.17
N ARG A 56 0.45 -13.67 -21.77
CA ARG A 56 0.91 -13.69 -20.39
C ARG A 56 1.68 -12.42 -20.09
N LEU A 57 1.30 -11.74 -19.01
CA LEU A 57 2.06 -10.62 -18.45
C LEU A 57 3.01 -11.15 -17.38
N VAL A 58 4.26 -10.72 -17.38
CA VAL A 58 5.22 -10.95 -16.30
C VAL A 58 5.56 -9.63 -15.65
N ALA A 59 5.37 -9.55 -14.35
CA ALA A 59 5.76 -8.44 -13.49
C ALA A 59 6.72 -8.92 -12.41
N ALA A 60 7.49 -8.02 -11.81
CA ALA A 60 8.27 -8.32 -10.62
C ALA A 60 7.52 -7.83 -9.38
N LEU A 61 7.63 -8.58 -8.28
CA LEU A 61 7.07 -8.25 -6.97
C LEU A 61 8.19 -8.06 -5.97
N TYR A 62 8.27 -6.88 -5.37
CA TYR A 62 9.22 -6.61 -4.29
C TYR A 62 8.74 -7.26 -2.99
N GLY A 63 9.52 -8.22 -2.50
CA GLY A 63 9.20 -8.94 -1.27
C GLY A 63 8.08 -9.96 -1.43
N GLU A 64 7.95 -10.81 -0.46
CA GLU A 64 6.94 -11.88 -0.44
C GLU A 64 5.65 -11.39 0.23
N PRO A 65 4.45 -11.73 -0.30
CA PRO A 65 3.20 -11.38 0.36
C PRO A 65 3.10 -12.12 1.71
N LYS A 66 2.53 -11.45 2.69
CA LYS A 66 2.22 -12.02 4.00
C LYS A 66 0.93 -12.84 3.99
N THR A 67 0.01 -12.41 3.17
CA THR A 67 -1.33 -13.00 3.05
C THR A 67 -1.95 -12.68 1.69
N PHE A 68 -2.93 -13.46 1.28
CA PHE A 68 -3.82 -13.16 0.16
C PHE A 68 -5.21 -12.69 0.64
N ASN A 69 -5.36 -12.47 1.94
CA ASN A 69 -6.59 -12.00 2.55
C ASN A 69 -6.64 -10.48 2.57
N PRO A 70 -7.55 -9.83 1.81
CA PRO A 70 -7.61 -8.37 1.71
C PRO A 70 -8.11 -7.68 2.98
N ILE A 71 -8.68 -8.43 3.94
CA ILE A 71 -9.17 -7.87 5.20
C ILE A 71 -8.05 -7.74 6.23
N THR A 72 -7.08 -8.66 6.21
CA THR A 72 -6.00 -8.72 7.20
C THR A 72 -4.65 -8.27 6.65
N GLY A 73 -4.51 -8.17 5.32
CA GLY A 73 -3.32 -7.62 4.65
C GLY A 73 -3.37 -6.10 4.63
N ASN A 74 -2.27 -5.45 5.03
CA ASN A 74 -2.15 -3.99 5.05
C ASN A 74 -0.80 -3.50 4.48
N GLU A 75 0.01 -4.41 3.94
CA GLU A 75 1.29 -4.10 3.28
C GLU A 75 1.22 -4.28 1.77
N GLN A 76 2.06 -3.52 1.06
CA GLN A 76 2.02 -3.41 -0.40
C GLN A 76 2.25 -4.74 -1.13
N SER A 77 3.12 -5.63 -0.64
CA SER A 77 3.39 -6.91 -1.31
C SER A 77 2.19 -7.86 -1.32
N SER A 78 1.35 -7.83 -0.27
CA SER A 78 0.09 -8.57 -0.24
C SER A 78 -0.97 -7.88 -1.10
N GLU A 79 -1.06 -6.54 -1.02
CA GLU A 79 -2.02 -5.74 -1.78
C GLU A 79 -1.85 -5.92 -3.29
N GLU A 80 -0.60 -5.94 -3.79
CA GLU A 80 -0.28 -6.18 -5.21
C GLU A 80 -0.94 -7.44 -5.76
N ILE A 81 -1.16 -8.46 -4.92
CA ILE A 81 -1.79 -9.70 -5.36
C ILE A 81 -3.29 -9.69 -5.10
N TYR A 82 -3.73 -9.38 -3.85
CA TYR A 82 -5.15 -9.55 -3.52
C TYR A 82 -6.07 -8.55 -4.24
N ARG A 83 -5.58 -7.37 -4.65
CA ARG A 83 -6.37 -6.40 -5.45
C ARG A 83 -6.87 -6.97 -6.78
N HIS A 84 -6.22 -8.03 -7.30
CA HIS A 84 -6.64 -8.73 -8.52
C HIS A 84 -7.63 -9.86 -8.24
N LEU A 85 -7.79 -10.28 -6.99
CA LEU A 85 -8.59 -11.44 -6.62
C LEU A 85 -10.02 -11.08 -6.20
N PHE A 86 -10.24 -9.86 -5.71
CA PHE A 86 -11.51 -9.45 -5.12
C PHE A 86 -12.05 -8.19 -5.76
N ALA A 87 -13.37 -8.10 -5.82
CA ALA A 87 -14.08 -6.91 -6.27
C ALA A 87 -14.94 -6.34 -5.13
N ALA A 88 -15.23 -5.05 -5.21
CA ALA A 88 -16.13 -4.33 -4.31
C ALA A 88 -17.50 -4.07 -4.97
N LEU A 89 -18.42 -3.46 -4.23
CA LEU A 89 -19.73 -3.06 -4.77
C LEU A 89 -19.59 -2.09 -5.93
N LEU A 90 -18.62 -1.17 -5.85
CA LEU A 90 -18.31 -0.15 -6.84
C LEU A 90 -16.85 -0.28 -7.31
N GLY A 91 -16.56 0.27 -8.50
CA GLY A 91 -15.22 0.49 -9.00
C GLY A 91 -14.71 1.89 -8.66
N PHE A 92 -13.40 2.11 -8.83
CA PHE A 92 -12.76 3.41 -8.67
C PHE A 92 -11.76 3.63 -9.80
N ASP A 93 -11.98 4.66 -10.61
CA ASP A 93 -11.05 5.06 -11.67
C ASP A 93 -10.00 6.02 -11.09
N CYS A 94 -8.79 5.50 -10.86
CA CYS A 94 -7.72 6.25 -10.21
C CYS A 94 -7.36 7.57 -10.92
N PRO A 95 -7.24 7.66 -12.26
CA PRO A 95 -6.90 8.92 -12.93
C PRO A 95 -7.95 10.02 -12.80
N SER A 96 -9.23 9.68 -12.81
CA SER A 96 -10.32 10.66 -12.68
C SER A 96 -10.82 10.83 -11.25
N GLU A 97 -10.40 9.98 -10.32
CA GLU A 97 -10.90 9.93 -8.94
C GLU A 97 -12.43 9.78 -8.86
N GLN A 98 -13.00 9.02 -9.81
CA GLN A 98 -14.44 8.83 -9.87
C GLN A 98 -14.85 7.40 -9.52
N VAL A 99 -15.93 7.30 -8.76
CA VAL A 99 -16.57 6.03 -8.46
C VAL A 99 -17.44 5.61 -9.64
N SER A 100 -17.38 4.32 -9.98
CA SER A 100 -18.13 3.71 -11.07
C SER A 100 -18.90 2.46 -10.60
N PRO A 101 -19.89 1.95 -11.34
CA PRO A 101 -20.47 0.65 -11.04
C PRO A 101 -19.40 -0.46 -10.97
N GLY A 102 -19.62 -1.44 -10.07
CA GLY A 102 -18.80 -2.63 -9.89
C GLY A 102 -19.69 -3.87 -9.84
N LEU A 103 -19.66 -4.62 -8.73
CA LEU A 103 -20.61 -5.73 -8.48
C LEU A 103 -22.05 -5.20 -8.41
N ALA A 104 -22.26 -3.98 -7.91
CA ALA A 104 -23.53 -3.30 -8.01
C ALA A 104 -23.70 -2.66 -9.41
N GLU A 105 -24.88 -2.86 -10.03
CA GLU A 105 -25.23 -2.20 -11.29
C GLU A 105 -25.65 -0.74 -11.08
N SER A 106 -26.22 -0.44 -9.90
CA SER A 106 -26.75 0.88 -9.56
C SER A 106 -26.87 1.05 -8.05
N TRP A 107 -26.98 2.30 -7.63
CA TRP A 107 -27.27 2.66 -6.25
C TRP A 107 -28.15 3.91 -6.17
N THR A 108 -28.83 4.07 -5.04
CA THR A 108 -29.61 5.26 -4.70
C THR A 108 -29.30 5.69 -3.28
N ASN A 109 -29.51 6.98 -3.00
CA ASN A 109 -29.40 7.55 -1.66
C ASN A 109 -30.71 8.19 -1.24
N SER A 110 -31.10 8.07 0.03
CA SER A 110 -32.25 8.77 0.60
C SER A 110 -32.01 10.29 0.66
N PRO A 111 -33.08 11.12 0.66
CA PRO A 111 -32.95 12.58 0.71
C PRO A 111 -32.17 13.11 1.93
N ASP A 112 -32.17 12.38 3.04
CA ASP A 112 -31.40 12.72 4.25
C ASP A 112 -29.93 12.27 4.21
N GLY A 113 -29.50 11.63 3.11
CA GLY A 113 -28.11 11.21 2.88
C GLY A 113 -27.66 10.02 3.71
N LYS A 114 -28.56 9.29 4.39
CA LYS A 114 -28.17 8.26 5.37
C LYS A 114 -28.47 6.83 4.93
N THR A 115 -29.39 6.64 3.98
CA THR A 115 -29.80 5.31 3.53
C THR A 115 -29.37 5.10 2.09
N TRP A 116 -28.45 4.16 1.87
CA TRP A 116 -27.93 3.79 0.57
C TRP A 116 -28.46 2.42 0.18
N THR A 117 -29.03 2.33 -1.02
CA THR A 117 -29.54 1.06 -1.55
C THR A 117 -28.75 0.68 -2.79
N PHE A 118 -28.10 -0.48 -2.77
CA PHE A 118 -27.33 -1.03 -3.88
C PHE A 118 -28.09 -2.17 -4.51
N LYS A 119 -28.08 -2.22 -5.84
CA LYS A 119 -28.61 -3.32 -6.61
C LYS A 119 -27.48 -4.08 -7.28
N LEU A 120 -27.27 -5.33 -6.91
CA LEU A 120 -26.29 -6.21 -7.52
C LEU A 120 -26.70 -6.61 -8.94
N ARG A 121 -25.73 -6.84 -9.80
CA ARG A 121 -25.95 -7.44 -11.11
C ARG A 121 -26.53 -8.84 -10.96
N LYS A 122 -27.42 -9.25 -11.84
CA LYS A 122 -27.90 -10.64 -11.86
C LYS A 122 -26.81 -11.59 -12.32
N ASN A 123 -26.86 -12.83 -11.87
CA ASN A 123 -25.96 -13.92 -12.30
C ASN A 123 -24.48 -13.67 -11.98
N LEU A 124 -24.15 -12.83 -10.98
CA LEU A 124 -22.78 -12.74 -10.46
C LEU A 124 -22.34 -14.09 -9.92
N ARG A 125 -21.05 -14.41 -10.14
CA ARG A 125 -20.45 -15.65 -9.66
C ARG A 125 -19.06 -15.42 -9.09
N TRP A 126 -18.75 -16.22 -8.13
CA TRP A 126 -17.39 -16.37 -7.61
C TRP A 126 -16.50 -17.11 -8.62
N SER A 127 -15.18 -17.08 -8.41
CA SER A 127 -14.19 -17.72 -9.31
C SER A 127 -14.28 -19.24 -9.37
N ASP A 128 -14.96 -19.88 -8.44
CA ASP A 128 -15.29 -21.31 -8.42
C ASP A 128 -16.64 -21.65 -9.08
N GLY A 129 -17.42 -20.61 -9.45
CA GLY A 129 -18.70 -20.73 -10.12
C GLY A 129 -19.92 -20.67 -9.21
N GLU A 130 -19.76 -20.61 -7.88
CA GLU A 130 -20.89 -20.42 -6.96
C GLU A 130 -21.51 -19.01 -7.12
N PRO A 131 -22.81 -18.86 -6.87
CA PRO A 131 -23.49 -17.55 -6.95
C PRO A 131 -22.91 -16.56 -5.94
N LEU A 132 -22.71 -15.29 -6.37
CA LEU A 132 -22.44 -14.16 -5.52
C LEU A 132 -23.73 -13.35 -5.30
N THR A 133 -24.13 -13.18 -4.06
CA THR A 133 -25.42 -12.60 -3.68
C THR A 133 -25.30 -11.57 -2.54
N ALA A 134 -26.42 -10.97 -2.16
CA ALA A 134 -26.51 -10.08 -1.01
C ALA A 134 -26.07 -10.76 0.31
N ASP A 135 -26.17 -12.08 0.42
CA ASP A 135 -25.71 -12.81 1.61
C ASP A 135 -24.21 -12.73 1.82
N ASP A 136 -23.41 -12.67 0.74
CA ASP A 136 -21.94 -12.49 0.81
C ASP A 136 -21.60 -11.06 1.28
N VAL A 137 -22.37 -10.07 0.86
CA VAL A 137 -22.20 -8.69 1.31
C VAL A 137 -22.50 -8.59 2.80
N LEU A 138 -23.65 -9.13 3.26
CA LEU A 138 -23.97 -9.14 4.68
C LEU A 138 -22.91 -9.86 5.52
N PHE A 139 -22.45 -11.01 5.06
CA PHE A 139 -21.39 -11.79 5.72
C PHE A 139 -20.12 -10.95 5.84
N THR A 140 -19.69 -10.29 4.75
CA THR A 140 -18.50 -9.44 4.77
C THR A 140 -18.59 -8.35 5.83
N TRP A 141 -19.73 -7.67 5.91
CA TRP A 141 -19.90 -6.55 6.83
C TRP A 141 -20.11 -7.00 8.28
N ASN A 142 -21.08 -7.88 8.50
CA ASN A 142 -21.53 -8.21 9.85
C ASN A 142 -20.61 -9.23 10.54
N ASP A 143 -20.15 -10.23 9.79
CA ASP A 143 -19.41 -11.37 10.36
C ASP A 143 -17.88 -11.20 10.24
N ILE A 144 -17.39 -10.32 9.35
CA ILE A 144 -15.95 -10.08 9.18
C ILE A 144 -15.57 -8.65 9.63
N VAL A 145 -16.00 -7.60 8.90
CA VAL A 145 -15.53 -6.22 9.13
C VAL A 145 -15.86 -5.75 10.54
N TYR A 146 -17.07 -5.99 11.00
CA TYR A 146 -17.53 -5.60 12.33
C TYR A 146 -17.31 -6.65 13.44
N ASN A 147 -16.68 -7.76 13.12
CA ASN A 147 -16.34 -8.78 14.10
C ASN A 147 -15.19 -8.30 15.00
N PRO A 148 -15.37 -8.20 16.33
CA PRO A 148 -14.32 -7.71 17.22
C PRO A 148 -13.12 -8.67 17.34
N ASP A 149 -13.29 -9.95 16.98
CA ASP A 149 -12.22 -10.95 16.99
C ASP A 149 -11.33 -10.89 15.74
N ILE A 150 -11.67 -10.05 14.72
CA ILE A 150 -10.93 -9.88 13.49
C ILE A 150 -10.37 -8.45 13.42
N ASP A 151 -9.08 -8.31 13.66
CA ASP A 151 -8.38 -7.03 13.48
C ASP A 151 -8.32 -6.68 12.01
N ASN A 152 -8.74 -5.45 11.65
CA ASN A 152 -8.66 -4.92 10.29
C ASN A 152 -8.67 -3.39 10.29
N VAL A 153 -7.99 -2.81 9.30
CA VAL A 153 -7.86 -1.34 9.14
C VAL A 153 -9.13 -0.66 8.62
N MET A 154 -10.03 -1.42 7.98
CA MET A 154 -11.23 -0.86 7.33
C MET A 154 -12.26 -0.37 8.34
N ARG A 155 -12.35 -1.03 9.50
CA ARG A 155 -13.36 -0.74 10.54
C ARG A 155 -13.34 0.70 11.00
N ASP A 156 -12.17 1.31 11.12
CA ASP A 156 -12.02 2.69 11.60
C ASP A 156 -12.73 3.69 10.69
N GLY A 157 -12.63 3.50 9.38
CA GLY A 157 -13.31 4.31 8.37
C GLY A 157 -14.81 4.01 8.21
N LEU A 158 -15.32 2.92 8.78
CA LEU A 158 -16.69 2.43 8.57
C LEU A 158 -17.57 2.63 9.81
N THR A 159 -17.32 3.72 10.55
CA THR A 159 -18.12 4.16 11.71
C THR A 159 -18.36 5.66 11.65
N VAL A 160 -19.47 6.10 12.23
CA VAL A 160 -19.76 7.52 12.49
C VAL A 160 -20.02 7.67 13.98
N ASP A 161 -19.27 8.52 14.67
CA ASP A 161 -19.32 8.69 16.13
C ASP A 161 -19.22 7.35 16.89
N GLY A 162 -18.33 6.47 16.45
CA GLY A 162 -18.14 5.14 17.03
C GLY A 162 -19.31 4.16 16.80
N LYS A 163 -20.31 4.55 16.03
CA LYS A 163 -21.45 3.71 15.69
C LYS A 163 -21.25 3.07 14.32
N LYS A 164 -21.46 1.76 14.26
CA LYS A 164 -21.39 0.96 13.03
C LYS A 164 -22.52 1.31 12.07
N PHE A 165 -22.30 1.11 10.78
CA PHE A 165 -23.36 1.14 9.77
C PHE A 165 -24.21 -0.11 9.91
N THR A 166 -25.49 0.02 9.59
CA THR A 166 -26.43 -1.13 9.58
C THR A 166 -26.55 -1.63 8.15
N VAL A 167 -26.13 -2.86 7.90
CA VAL A 167 -26.21 -3.50 6.58
C VAL A 167 -27.30 -4.56 6.61
N THR A 168 -28.28 -4.45 5.71
CA THR A 168 -29.43 -5.33 5.62
C THR A 168 -29.65 -5.84 4.20
N LYS A 169 -30.09 -7.08 4.09
CA LYS A 169 -30.55 -7.70 2.85
C LYS A 169 -32.01 -7.35 2.66
N VAL A 170 -32.35 -6.75 1.51
CA VAL A 170 -33.74 -6.51 1.10
C VAL A 170 -34.26 -7.72 0.32
N ASP A 171 -33.45 -8.20 -0.64
CA ASP A 171 -33.64 -9.44 -1.39
C ASP A 171 -32.27 -9.99 -1.83
N ASP A 172 -32.22 -11.05 -2.64
CA ASP A 172 -30.96 -11.70 -3.03
C ASP A 172 -30.02 -10.82 -3.85
N LEU A 173 -30.52 -9.73 -4.43
CA LEU A 173 -29.75 -8.80 -5.25
C LEU A 173 -29.74 -7.37 -4.70
N THR A 174 -30.44 -7.09 -3.60
CA THR A 174 -30.60 -5.73 -3.08
C THR A 174 -30.13 -5.64 -1.64
N ILE A 175 -29.23 -4.71 -1.39
CA ILE A 175 -28.64 -4.43 -0.09
C ILE A 175 -28.96 -2.99 0.29
N GLN A 176 -29.29 -2.78 1.55
CA GLN A 176 -29.43 -1.45 2.13
C GLN A 176 -28.38 -1.24 3.22
N ILE A 177 -27.69 -0.10 3.16
CA ILE A 177 -26.72 0.32 4.17
C ILE A 177 -27.21 1.64 4.77
N VAL A 178 -27.45 1.64 6.08
CA VAL A 178 -27.87 2.82 6.83
C VAL A 178 -26.73 3.31 7.71
N THR A 179 -26.34 4.57 7.50
CA THR A 179 -25.30 5.23 8.31
C THR A 179 -25.94 5.96 9.49
N PRO A 180 -25.27 6.02 10.66
CA PRO A 180 -25.80 6.72 11.86
C PRO A 180 -25.99 8.23 11.65
N GLY A 181 -25.29 8.81 10.70
CA GLY A 181 -25.32 10.22 10.30
C GLY A 181 -24.90 10.35 8.84
N VAL A 182 -24.88 11.57 8.30
CA VAL A 182 -24.28 11.82 6.98
C VAL A 182 -22.82 11.33 7.01
N TYR A 183 -22.41 10.62 5.97
CA TYR A 183 -21.04 10.13 5.79
C TYR A 183 -20.59 10.45 4.37
N ALA A 184 -19.85 11.54 4.21
CA ALA A 184 -19.49 12.10 2.91
C ALA A 184 -18.67 11.15 2.02
N PRO A 185 -17.67 10.39 2.53
CA PRO A 185 -16.85 9.51 1.70
C PRO A 185 -17.53 8.16 1.38
N PHE A 186 -18.83 8.04 1.58
CA PHE A 186 -19.55 6.76 1.54
C PHE A 186 -19.29 5.94 0.28
N LEU A 187 -19.42 6.54 -0.90
CA LEU A 187 -19.28 5.79 -2.15
C LEU A 187 -17.85 5.31 -2.38
N GLU A 188 -16.86 6.15 -2.05
CA GLU A 188 -15.45 5.81 -2.21
C GLU A 188 -15.03 4.75 -1.19
N THR A 189 -15.26 4.97 0.10
CA THR A 189 -14.79 4.07 1.16
C THR A 189 -15.65 2.82 1.31
N VAL A 190 -16.97 2.95 1.29
CA VAL A 190 -17.91 1.83 1.47
C VAL A 190 -18.11 1.06 0.18
N GLY A 191 -18.31 1.80 -0.92
CA GLY A 191 -18.63 1.24 -2.22
C GLY A 191 -17.43 0.61 -2.91
N ALA A 192 -16.30 1.35 -2.98
CA ALA A 192 -15.18 0.97 -3.83
C ALA A 192 -14.03 0.24 -3.09
N LEU A 193 -13.90 0.42 -1.77
CA LEU A 193 -12.73 -0.12 -1.04
C LEU A 193 -13.03 -1.34 -0.16
N VAL A 194 -14.29 -1.71 0.06
CA VAL A 194 -14.61 -2.92 0.85
C VAL A 194 -14.74 -4.12 -0.08
N PRO A 195 -13.75 -5.02 -0.11
CA PRO A 195 -13.81 -6.23 -0.93
C PRO A 195 -14.89 -7.17 -0.38
N ILE A 196 -15.73 -7.72 -1.26
CA ILE A 196 -16.74 -8.68 -0.86
C ILE A 196 -16.10 -10.06 -0.74
N MET A 197 -16.41 -10.76 0.37
CA MET A 197 -15.80 -12.04 0.74
C MET A 197 -16.78 -13.21 0.60
N PRO A 198 -16.34 -14.40 0.13
CA PRO A 198 -17.20 -15.54 -0.15
C PRO A 198 -17.65 -16.23 1.15
N LYS A 199 -18.93 -16.11 1.48
CA LYS A 199 -19.53 -16.72 2.67
C LYS A 199 -19.40 -18.24 2.68
N HIS A 200 -19.65 -18.91 1.54
CA HIS A 200 -19.61 -20.37 1.41
C HIS A 200 -18.23 -20.98 1.73
N VAL A 201 -17.14 -20.21 1.54
CA VAL A 201 -15.77 -20.63 1.85
C VAL A 201 -15.36 -20.25 3.28
N LEU A 202 -15.68 -19.02 3.69
CA LEU A 202 -15.06 -18.40 4.87
C LEU A 202 -15.94 -18.45 6.14
N ALA A 203 -17.23 -18.77 6.04
CA ALA A 203 -18.12 -18.79 7.19
C ALA A 203 -17.63 -19.74 8.30
N LYS A 204 -17.09 -20.90 7.93
CA LYS A 204 -16.51 -21.83 8.90
C LYS A 204 -15.28 -21.25 9.60
N ALA A 205 -14.39 -20.59 8.89
CA ALA A 205 -13.19 -19.98 9.46
C ALA A 205 -13.54 -18.85 10.44
N VAL A 206 -14.60 -18.09 10.17
CA VAL A 206 -15.12 -17.07 11.10
C VAL A 206 -15.68 -17.73 12.36
N ALA A 207 -16.54 -18.77 12.22
CA ALA A 207 -17.13 -19.49 13.34
C ALA A 207 -16.08 -20.16 14.22
N ASP A 208 -15.04 -20.74 13.63
CA ASP A 208 -13.93 -21.42 14.33
C ASP A 208 -12.87 -20.43 14.87
N LYS A 209 -13.03 -19.11 14.65
CA LYS A 209 -12.06 -18.04 15.01
C LYS A 209 -10.67 -18.22 14.35
N THR A 210 -10.64 -18.81 13.17
CA THR A 210 -9.40 -19.02 12.38
C THR A 210 -9.29 -18.11 11.15
N PHE A 211 -10.19 -17.12 11.02
CA PHE A 211 -10.24 -16.21 9.87
C PHE A 211 -8.92 -15.46 9.62
N ILE A 212 -8.17 -15.11 10.66
CA ILE A 212 -6.87 -14.42 10.53
C ILE A 212 -5.86 -15.24 9.71
N SER A 213 -5.95 -16.58 9.77
CA SER A 213 -5.10 -17.47 8.98
C SER A 213 -5.71 -17.88 7.63
N ALA A 214 -6.99 -17.57 7.40
CA ALA A 214 -7.66 -17.85 6.14
C ALA A 214 -7.04 -17.02 5.01
N TYR A 215 -6.86 -17.67 3.86
CA TYR A 215 -6.18 -17.07 2.71
C TYR A 215 -4.74 -16.60 2.99
N GLY A 216 -4.12 -17.09 4.07
CA GLY A 216 -2.70 -16.91 4.32
C GLY A 216 -1.83 -17.64 3.29
N ILE A 217 -0.53 -17.34 3.26
CA ILE A 217 0.43 -17.93 2.30
C ILE A 217 0.53 -19.46 2.34
N ASN A 218 0.11 -20.09 3.43
CA ASN A 218 0.04 -21.55 3.59
C ASN A 218 -1.32 -22.15 3.19
N TRP A 219 -2.27 -21.32 2.76
CA TRP A 219 -3.55 -21.80 2.25
C TRP A 219 -3.38 -22.39 0.85
N ASP A 220 -4.10 -23.45 0.52
CA ASP A 220 -4.06 -23.98 -0.85
C ASP A 220 -4.55 -22.89 -1.83
N PRO A 221 -3.71 -22.41 -2.76
CA PRO A 221 -4.08 -21.33 -3.67
C PRO A 221 -5.35 -21.60 -4.49
N LYS A 222 -5.64 -22.86 -4.78
CA LYS A 222 -6.84 -23.27 -5.53
C LYS A 222 -8.14 -23.06 -4.76
N ASN A 223 -8.06 -22.94 -3.44
CA ASN A 223 -9.19 -22.71 -2.55
C ASN A 223 -9.33 -21.24 -2.17
N ILE A 224 -8.53 -20.34 -2.78
CA ILE A 224 -8.70 -18.89 -2.65
C ILE A 224 -9.72 -18.46 -3.70
N VAL A 225 -10.95 -18.27 -3.23
CA VAL A 225 -12.10 -17.91 -4.06
C VAL A 225 -12.32 -16.41 -4.00
N GLY A 226 -12.36 -15.76 -5.15
CA GLY A 226 -12.52 -14.32 -5.28
C GLY A 226 -13.52 -13.94 -6.38
N SER A 227 -13.76 -12.65 -6.54
CA SER A 227 -14.69 -12.07 -7.53
C SER A 227 -13.98 -11.15 -8.53
N GLY A 228 -12.67 -10.93 -8.37
CA GLY A 228 -11.84 -10.08 -9.21
C GLY A 228 -11.49 -10.68 -10.58
N PRO A 229 -10.70 -9.95 -11.40
CA PRO A 229 -10.33 -10.37 -12.76
C PRO A 229 -9.48 -11.63 -12.82
N PHE A 230 -8.75 -11.94 -11.78
CA PHE A 230 -7.87 -13.10 -11.72
C PHE A 230 -8.13 -13.96 -10.49
N ARG A 231 -7.60 -15.19 -10.50
CA ARG A 231 -7.52 -16.10 -9.36
C ARG A 231 -6.12 -16.69 -9.28
N ILE A 232 -5.67 -17.11 -8.10
CA ILE A 232 -4.37 -17.74 -7.94
C ILE A 232 -4.43 -19.17 -8.51
N LYS A 233 -3.56 -19.44 -9.46
CA LYS A 233 -3.36 -20.78 -10.01
C LYS A 233 -2.29 -21.54 -9.27
N GLU A 234 -1.19 -20.87 -8.96
CA GLU A 234 -0.03 -21.46 -8.30
C GLU A 234 0.71 -20.38 -7.49
N TYR A 235 1.18 -20.74 -6.32
CA TYR A 235 2.11 -19.97 -5.52
C TYR A 235 3.32 -20.82 -5.18
N LYS A 236 4.50 -20.34 -5.52
CA LYS A 236 5.78 -20.91 -5.12
C LYS A 236 6.53 -19.90 -4.24
N PRO A 237 6.62 -20.16 -2.93
CA PRO A 237 7.30 -19.28 -2.00
C PRO A 237 8.68 -18.84 -2.50
N ALA A 238 9.00 -17.57 -2.33
CA ALA A 238 10.23 -16.89 -2.73
C ALA A 238 10.57 -16.98 -4.25
N GLN A 239 9.63 -17.44 -5.08
CA GLN A 239 9.85 -17.57 -6.53
C GLN A 239 8.82 -16.78 -7.33
N TYR A 240 7.54 -17.17 -7.30
CA TYR A 240 6.51 -16.50 -8.06
C TYR A 240 5.08 -16.80 -7.58
N ILE A 241 4.17 -15.92 -7.96
CA ILE A 241 2.72 -16.10 -7.90
C ILE A 241 2.21 -16.10 -9.34
N LEU A 242 1.54 -17.19 -9.75
CA LEU A 242 0.88 -17.32 -11.05
C LEU A 242 -0.62 -17.09 -10.86
N LEU A 243 -1.12 -16.04 -11.48
CA LEU A 243 -2.54 -15.77 -11.61
C LEU A 243 -3.04 -16.27 -12.97
N GLU A 244 -4.27 -16.78 -12.99
CA GLU A 244 -4.98 -17.10 -14.23
C GLU A 244 -6.29 -16.32 -14.29
N ARG A 245 -6.79 -16.07 -15.51
CA ARG A 245 -8.06 -15.38 -15.75
C ARG A 245 -9.20 -16.01 -14.95
N ASN A 246 -9.98 -15.18 -14.25
CA ASN A 246 -11.25 -15.61 -13.67
C ASN A 246 -12.31 -15.77 -14.79
N PRO A 247 -12.80 -16.96 -15.07
CA PRO A 247 -13.77 -17.18 -16.17
C PRO A 247 -15.15 -16.55 -15.90
N TYR A 248 -15.42 -16.15 -14.66
CA TYR A 248 -16.69 -15.55 -14.23
C TYR A 248 -16.60 -14.04 -13.97
N PHE A 249 -15.46 -13.41 -14.26
CA PHE A 249 -15.32 -11.98 -14.05
C PHE A 249 -16.43 -11.20 -14.75
N CYS A 250 -16.98 -10.18 -14.07
CA CYS A 250 -18.23 -9.54 -14.45
C CYS A 250 -18.09 -8.49 -15.57
N GLU A 251 -16.88 -8.14 -15.96
CA GLU A 251 -16.59 -7.02 -16.85
C GLU A 251 -16.31 -7.46 -18.28
N VAL A 252 -16.74 -6.63 -19.22
CA VAL A 252 -16.55 -6.78 -20.66
C VAL A 252 -16.05 -5.47 -21.27
N ASP A 253 -15.39 -5.54 -22.42
CA ASP A 253 -15.10 -4.36 -23.23
C ASP A 253 -16.35 -3.86 -24.01
N LYS A 254 -16.20 -2.76 -24.74
CA LYS A 254 -17.26 -2.15 -25.58
C LYS A 254 -17.79 -3.06 -26.69
N LYS A 255 -17.10 -4.16 -27.01
CA LYS A 255 -17.55 -5.19 -27.97
C LYS A 255 -18.18 -6.41 -27.29
N GLY A 256 -18.26 -6.42 -25.96
CA GLY A 256 -18.80 -7.53 -25.18
C GLY A 256 -17.79 -8.68 -24.96
N GLN A 257 -16.49 -8.47 -25.27
CA GLN A 257 -15.44 -9.41 -24.94
C GLN A 257 -15.14 -9.36 -23.45
N ARG A 258 -15.25 -10.49 -22.75
CA ARG A 258 -14.95 -10.57 -21.31
C ARG A 258 -13.49 -10.26 -21.03
N LEU A 259 -13.26 -9.42 -20.03
CA LEU A 259 -11.97 -9.15 -19.42
C LEU A 259 -11.61 -10.21 -18.34
N PRO A 260 -10.37 -10.32 -17.91
CA PRO A 260 -9.19 -9.60 -18.38
C PRO A 260 -8.73 -10.12 -19.75
N TYR A 261 -7.92 -9.34 -20.48
CA TYR A 261 -7.39 -9.79 -21.76
C TYR A 261 -6.29 -10.83 -21.60
N PHE A 262 -5.37 -10.68 -20.64
CA PHE A 262 -4.32 -11.68 -20.39
C PHE A 262 -4.90 -12.99 -19.86
N ASP A 263 -4.39 -14.12 -20.36
CA ASP A 263 -4.73 -15.44 -19.82
C ASP A 263 -4.10 -15.67 -18.45
N ASN A 264 -2.89 -15.13 -18.25
CA ASN A 264 -2.11 -15.30 -17.03
C ASN A 264 -1.33 -14.02 -16.70
N VAL A 265 -1.11 -13.80 -15.39
CA VAL A 265 -0.16 -12.84 -14.87
C VAL A 265 0.81 -13.58 -13.95
N ILE A 266 2.11 -13.36 -14.12
CA ILE A 266 3.15 -13.90 -13.24
C ILE A 266 3.79 -12.76 -12.50
N TYR A 267 3.72 -12.81 -11.17
CA TYR A 267 4.50 -11.98 -10.30
C TYR A 267 5.74 -12.74 -9.81
N THR A 268 6.92 -12.36 -10.28
CA THR A 268 8.18 -12.96 -9.86
C THR A 268 8.69 -12.24 -8.62
N VAL A 269 8.89 -12.97 -7.52
CA VAL A 269 9.41 -12.39 -6.27
C VAL A 269 10.88 -12.00 -6.45
N VAL A 270 11.20 -10.76 -6.12
CA VAL A 270 12.57 -10.22 -6.18
C VAL A 270 12.99 -9.64 -4.83
N PRO A 271 14.30 -9.68 -4.49
CA PRO A 271 14.77 -9.25 -3.18
C PRO A 271 14.81 -7.73 -3.01
N ASP A 272 14.90 -6.97 -4.10
CA ASP A 272 15.03 -5.51 -4.09
C ASP A 272 14.55 -4.86 -5.39
N PHE A 273 14.38 -3.55 -5.36
CA PHE A 273 13.90 -2.77 -6.51
C PHE A 273 14.93 -2.71 -7.66
N ASN A 274 16.23 -2.83 -7.39
CA ASN A 274 17.23 -2.88 -8.46
C ASN A 274 17.08 -4.16 -9.28
N ALA A 275 16.79 -5.29 -8.61
CA ALA A 275 16.48 -6.56 -9.30
C ALA A 275 15.21 -6.45 -10.16
N MET A 276 14.21 -5.67 -9.72
CA MET A 276 12.99 -5.38 -10.49
C MET A 276 13.34 -4.64 -11.77
N SER A 277 14.06 -3.53 -11.68
CA SER A 277 14.49 -2.72 -12.83
C SER A 277 15.38 -3.51 -13.81
N LEU A 278 16.31 -4.33 -13.29
CA LEU A 278 17.17 -5.18 -14.13
C LEU A 278 16.37 -6.22 -14.93
N ARG A 279 15.38 -6.86 -14.31
CA ARG A 279 14.49 -7.83 -15.01
C ARG A 279 13.70 -7.16 -16.12
N PHE A 280 13.19 -5.95 -15.89
CA PHE A 280 12.50 -5.20 -16.93
C PHE A 280 13.43 -4.84 -18.09
N LEU A 281 14.60 -4.28 -17.80
CA LEU A 281 15.57 -3.86 -18.81
C LEU A 281 16.13 -5.06 -19.62
N SER A 282 16.22 -6.25 -19.00
CA SER A 282 16.61 -7.49 -19.70
C SER A 282 15.48 -8.11 -20.53
N GLY A 283 14.23 -7.64 -20.37
CA GLY A 283 13.05 -8.19 -21.05
C GLY A 283 12.48 -9.44 -20.38
N GLU A 284 12.83 -9.68 -19.10
CA GLU A 284 12.26 -10.78 -18.30
C GLU A 284 10.93 -10.39 -17.62
N SER A 285 10.59 -9.12 -17.59
CA SER A 285 9.28 -8.58 -17.22
C SER A 285 8.82 -7.54 -18.23
N GLU A 286 7.49 -7.39 -18.38
CA GLU A 286 6.88 -6.50 -19.36
C GLU A 286 6.42 -5.17 -18.74
N VAL A 287 6.48 -5.05 -17.42
CA VAL A 287 6.13 -3.84 -16.69
C VAL A 287 7.08 -3.63 -15.51
N ASP A 288 7.39 -2.36 -15.22
CA ASP A 288 8.03 -1.90 -14.00
C ASP A 288 7.27 -0.67 -13.49
N ASP A 289 6.57 -0.82 -12.37
CA ASP A 289 5.77 0.23 -11.73
C ASP A 289 6.58 1.10 -10.75
N PHE A 290 7.83 0.73 -10.44
CA PHE A 290 8.59 1.28 -9.32
C PHE A 290 9.99 1.77 -9.72
N ILE A 291 10.11 2.50 -10.83
CA ILE A 291 11.38 3.07 -11.28
C ILE A 291 11.74 4.25 -10.37
N PHE A 292 12.88 4.13 -9.70
CA PHE A 292 13.36 5.20 -8.83
C PHE A 292 13.93 6.38 -9.61
N PRO A 293 13.83 7.62 -9.09
CA PRO A 293 14.33 8.81 -9.75
C PRO A 293 15.81 8.78 -10.17
N TYR A 294 16.67 8.08 -9.44
CA TYR A 294 18.09 7.92 -9.79
C TYR A 294 18.33 7.02 -11.01
N GLU A 295 17.34 6.19 -11.40
CA GLU A 295 17.41 5.34 -12.60
C GLU A 295 16.84 6.02 -13.83
N TYR A 296 16.14 7.15 -13.66
CA TYR A 296 15.41 7.83 -14.74
C TYR A 296 16.25 8.07 -15.98
N ASP A 297 17.47 8.62 -15.86
CA ASP A 297 18.29 8.97 -17.02
C ASP A 297 18.70 7.72 -17.81
N HIS A 298 18.93 6.60 -17.13
CA HIS A 298 19.20 5.33 -17.76
C HIS A 298 17.96 4.80 -18.49
N PHE A 299 16.80 4.75 -17.82
CA PHE A 299 15.54 4.34 -18.46
C PHE A 299 15.16 5.25 -19.63
N LYS A 300 15.39 6.55 -19.53
CA LYS A 300 15.13 7.51 -20.62
C LYS A 300 15.98 7.20 -21.85
N ALA A 301 17.27 6.93 -21.64
CA ALA A 301 18.19 6.57 -22.73
C ALA A 301 17.82 5.22 -23.38
N GLU A 302 17.43 4.22 -22.59
CA GLU A 302 17.01 2.91 -23.10
C GLU A 302 15.66 2.98 -23.82
N SER A 303 14.68 3.73 -23.28
CA SER A 303 13.38 3.97 -23.92
C SER A 303 13.51 4.62 -25.29
N ALA A 304 14.50 5.50 -25.51
CA ALA A 304 14.76 6.11 -26.81
C ALA A 304 15.13 5.08 -27.90
N LYS A 305 15.50 3.85 -27.52
CA LYS A 305 15.73 2.73 -28.45
C LYS A 305 14.44 2.04 -28.93
N GLY A 306 13.28 2.46 -28.42
CA GLY A 306 11.96 2.03 -28.88
C GLY A 306 11.46 0.69 -28.38
N LYS A 307 12.17 0.04 -27.43
CA LYS A 307 11.75 -1.27 -26.89
C LYS A 307 10.61 -1.16 -25.89
N PHE A 308 10.57 -0.09 -25.11
CA PHE A 308 9.54 0.17 -24.11
C PHE A 308 9.19 1.66 -24.04
N THR A 309 8.09 1.96 -23.38
CA THR A 309 7.64 3.33 -23.10
C THR A 309 7.93 3.66 -21.64
N LEU A 310 8.72 4.72 -21.41
CA LEU A 310 8.88 5.31 -20.09
C LEU A 310 7.70 6.24 -19.79
N LEU A 311 7.03 6.02 -18.69
CA LEU A 311 5.87 6.77 -18.21
C LEU A 311 6.31 7.73 -17.10
N GLU A 312 5.85 8.97 -17.17
CA GLU A 312 6.23 10.06 -16.26
C GLU A 312 4.96 10.63 -15.57
N PRO A 313 4.27 9.85 -14.71
CA PRO A 313 3.03 10.31 -14.08
C PRO A 313 3.21 11.51 -13.15
N GLY A 314 4.39 11.72 -12.59
CA GLY A 314 4.71 12.89 -11.77
C GLY A 314 4.77 12.61 -10.27
N ILE A 315 4.31 13.56 -9.44
CA ILE A 315 4.30 13.44 -7.98
C ILE A 315 3.05 12.68 -7.57
N GLY A 316 3.23 11.61 -6.77
CA GLY A 316 2.13 10.81 -6.24
C GLY A 316 1.80 11.11 -4.77
N LEU A 317 1.06 10.20 -4.17
CA LEU A 317 0.58 10.29 -2.79
C LEU A 317 1.60 9.77 -1.77
N GLU A 318 2.63 9.07 -2.22
CA GLU A 318 3.62 8.44 -1.35
C GLU A 318 4.67 9.45 -0.85
N THR A 319 5.04 9.33 0.41
CA THR A 319 6.11 10.14 1.03
C THR A 319 6.91 9.33 2.03
N GLY A 320 8.21 9.64 2.14
CA GLY A 320 9.06 9.09 3.20
C GLY A 320 8.89 9.88 4.50
N CYS A 321 8.72 9.18 5.60
CA CYS A 321 8.66 9.80 6.93
C CYS A 321 9.32 8.93 7.99
N PHE A 322 9.78 9.56 9.06
CA PHE A 322 10.18 8.84 10.26
C PHE A 322 9.44 9.39 11.47
N TRP A 323 9.26 8.55 12.48
CA TRP A 323 8.56 8.92 13.70
C TRP A 323 9.15 8.22 14.91
N PHE A 324 8.93 8.80 16.07
CA PHE A 324 9.29 8.22 17.34
C PHE A 324 8.11 7.45 17.94
N ASN A 325 8.41 6.42 18.69
CA ASN A 325 7.39 5.69 19.44
C ASN A 325 7.02 6.50 20.71
N GLU A 326 5.82 7.03 20.75
CA GLU A 326 5.28 7.84 21.86
C GLU A 326 4.41 7.00 22.82
N ASN A 327 4.43 5.67 22.70
CA ASN A 327 3.54 4.77 23.42
C ASN A 327 3.87 4.73 24.93
N THR A 328 2.94 5.21 25.74
CA THR A 328 3.05 5.21 27.22
C THR A 328 2.52 3.93 27.85
N ASN A 329 2.00 2.99 27.07
CA ASN A 329 1.46 1.74 27.57
C ASN A 329 2.55 0.79 28.05
N VAL A 330 2.12 -0.16 28.87
CA VAL A 330 2.94 -1.26 29.37
C VAL A 330 2.58 -2.53 28.60
N ASN A 331 3.59 -3.29 28.19
CA ASN A 331 3.38 -4.57 27.55
C ASN A 331 2.72 -5.56 28.56
N PRO A 332 1.50 -6.03 28.30
CA PRO A 332 0.77 -6.87 29.26
C PRO A 332 1.41 -8.25 29.50
N LYS A 333 2.31 -8.70 28.60
CA LYS A 333 3.01 -9.99 28.72
C LYS A 333 4.27 -9.89 29.58
N THR A 334 4.97 -8.77 29.52
CA THR A 334 6.27 -8.58 30.21
C THR A 334 6.19 -7.67 31.42
N GLY A 335 5.14 -6.85 31.55
CA GLY A 335 5.00 -5.82 32.57
C GLY A 335 5.95 -4.63 32.39
N GLN A 336 6.67 -4.54 31.26
CA GLN A 336 7.60 -3.45 30.97
C GLN A 336 6.97 -2.42 30.02
N SER A 337 7.37 -1.15 30.12
CA SER A 337 6.99 -0.11 29.18
C SER A 337 7.49 -0.46 27.77
N TYR A 338 6.70 -0.15 26.72
CA TYR A 338 7.11 -0.35 25.33
C TYR A 338 8.31 0.55 24.96
N VAL A 339 8.40 1.72 25.55
CA VAL A 339 9.48 2.69 25.35
C VAL A 339 10.14 2.98 26.69
N ASP A 340 11.47 3.13 26.72
CA ASP A 340 12.19 3.58 27.91
C ASP A 340 11.60 4.92 28.40
N PRO A 341 11.15 5.03 29.66
CA PRO A 341 10.54 6.25 30.19
C PRO A 341 11.43 7.50 30.06
N LYS A 342 12.75 7.36 30.02
CA LYS A 342 13.66 8.49 29.79
C LYS A 342 13.55 8.99 28.37
N LYS A 343 13.56 8.10 27.38
CA LYS A 343 13.44 8.42 25.95
C LYS A 343 12.05 8.92 25.62
N LEU A 344 11.02 8.37 26.25
CA LEU A 344 9.63 8.79 26.08
C LEU A 344 9.42 10.26 26.38
N LYS A 345 10.14 10.84 27.39
CA LYS A 345 10.10 12.29 27.68
C LYS A 345 10.53 13.12 26.47
N TRP A 346 11.55 12.66 25.72
CA TRP A 346 12.06 13.35 24.53
C TRP A 346 11.09 13.17 23.36
N PHE A 347 10.70 11.93 23.09
CA PHE A 347 9.89 11.57 21.94
C PHE A 347 8.52 12.25 21.95
N ARG A 348 7.91 12.41 23.11
CA ARG A 348 6.63 13.10 23.27
C ARG A 348 6.73 14.64 23.28
N ASN A 349 7.92 15.20 23.29
CA ASN A 349 8.09 16.65 23.27
C ASN A 349 8.08 17.18 21.83
N ALA A 350 7.10 18.02 21.49
CA ALA A 350 6.98 18.59 20.15
C ALA A 350 8.24 19.38 19.72
N LYS A 351 8.88 20.14 20.64
CA LYS A 351 10.12 20.87 20.30
C LYS A 351 11.29 19.94 19.97
N PHE A 352 11.35 18.75 20.59
CA PHE A 352 12.33 17.72 20.22
C PHE A 352 12.10 17.26 18.79
N ARG A 353 10.86 16.93 18.42
CA ARG A 353 10.52 16.48 17.06
C ARG A 353 10.69 17.60 16.04
N GLN A 354 10.33 18.84 16.37
CA GLN A 354 10.57 20.02 15.54
C GLN A 354 12.08 20.25 15.32
N ALA A 355 12.91 20.10 16.34
CA ALA A 355 14.36 20.19 16.22
C ALA A 355 14.92 19.10 15.27
N CYS A 356 14.44 17.85 15.41
CA CYS A 356 14.77 16.79 14.47
C CYS A 356 14.37 17.16 13.02
N SER A 357 13.18 17.73 12.83
CA SER A 357 12.72 18.14 11.50
C SER A 357 13.57 19.27 10.88
N TYR A 358 14.00 20.26 11.70
CA TYR A 358 14.95 21.30 11.24
C TYR A 358 16.34 20.76 10.94
N ALA A 359 16.75 19.68 11.61
CA ALA A 359 18.07 19.09 11.39
C ALA A 359 18.21 18.41 10.03
N ILE A 360 17.11 17.89 9.47
CA ILE A 360 17.15 17.12 8.23
C ILE A 360 17.40 18.02 7.01
N ASP A 361 18.50 17.73 6.29
CA ASP A 361 18.83 18.38 5.01
C ASP A 361 18.10 17.70 3.85
N ARG A 362 16.87 18.14 3.60
CA ARG A 362 16.02 17.60 2.53
C ARG A 362 16.61 17.87 1.14
N GLU A 363 17.28 18.99 0.95
CA GLU A 363 17.94 19.32 -0.32
C GLU A 363 19.12 18.38 -0.61
N ALA A 364 19.90 18.02 0.43
CA ALA A 364 20.94 17.01 0.29
C ALA A 364 20.36 15.63 -0.07
N ILE A 365 19.23 15.25 0.53
CA ILE A 365 18.51 14.00 0.18
C ILE A 365 18.07 14.04 -1.28
N ILE A 366 17.40 15.12 -1.72
CA ILE A 366 16.94 15.31 -3.10
C ILE A 366 18.10 15.16 -4.08
N LYS A 367 19.19 15.87 -3.82
CA LYS A 367 20.33 15.91 -4.73
C LYS A 367 21.08 14.57 -4.79
N SER A 368 21.37 13.97 -3.63
CA SER A 368 22.29 12.83 -3.58
C SER A 368 21.61 11.47 -3.78
N ILE A 369 20.31 11.35 -3.46
CA ILE A 369 19.58 10.08 -3.56
C ILE A 369 18.61 10.09 -4.74
N TYR A 370 17.92 11.21 -4.97
CA TYR A 370 16.88 11.29 -6.00
C TYR A 370 17.32 12.06 -7.25
N SER A 371 18.60 12.39 -7.41
CA SER A 371 19.16 13.06 -8.59
C SER A 371 18.43 14.36 -8.95
N GLY A 372 17.96 15.12 -7.96
CA GLY A 372 17.16 16.33 -8.14
C GLY A 372 15.68 16.08 -8.50
N ARG A 373 15.22 14.81 -8.53
CA ARG A 373 13.88 14.42 -8.95
C ARG A 373 12.97 14.08 -7.77
N ALA A 374 12.91 14.97 -6.81
CA ALA A 374 12.02 14.94 -5.65
C ALA A 374 11.77 16.39 -5.21
N ILE A 375 10.79 16.57 -4.34
CA ILE A 375 10.52 17.85 -3.67
C ILE A 375 10.58 17.68 -2.15
N PRO A 376 10.94 18.73 -1.39
CA PRO A 376 10.83 18.70 0.06
C PRO A 376 9.37 18.48 0.48
N ASN A 377 9.16 17.64 1.48
CA ASN A 377 7.85 17.45 2.08
C ASN A 377 7.92 17.71 3.59
N TYR A 378 6.92 18.44 4.12
CA TYR A 378 6.82 18.81 5.52
C TYR A 378 5.51 18.35 6.16
N GLY A 379 4.60 17.79 5.38
CA GLY A 379 3.25 17.44 5.81
C GLY A 379 2.79 16.06 5.38
N TYR A 380 1.68 15.66 5.96
CA TYR A 380 1.07 14.36 5.72
C TYR A 380 0.59 14.19 4.27
N VAL A 381 0.02 15.25 3.69
CA VAL A 381 -0.49 15.26 2.32
C VAL A 381 0.56 15.80 1.37
N THR A 382 0.80 15.09 0.27
CA THR A 382 1.77 15.50 -0.75
C THR A 382 1.14 16.46 -1.76
N PRO A 383 1.94 17.30 -2.45
CA PRO A 383 1.42 18.14 -3.55
C PRO A 383 0.87 17.35 -4.75
N GLY A 384 1.03 16.02 -4.79
CA GLY A 384 0.38 15.14 -5.75
C GLY A 384 -1.14 15.07 -5.58
N ASP A 385 -1.59 15.17 -4.34
CA ASP A 385 -3.01 15.32 -4.00
C ASP A 385 -3.46 16.78 -4.11
N LYS A 386 -3.77 17.19 -5.31
CA LYS A 386 -4.16 18.58 -5.60
C LYS A 386 -5.45 19.01 -4.90
N LYS A 387 -6.32 18.07 -4.59
CA LYS A 387 -7.64 18.31 -3.99
C LYS A 387 -7.53 18.66 -2.52
N TRP A 388 -6.69 17.96 -1.79
CA TRP A 388 -6.63 18.05 -0.32
C TRP A 388 -5.34 18.70 0.22
N PHE A 389 -4.32 18.90 -0.61
CA PHE A 389 -3.07 19.52 -0.19
C PHE A 389 -3.26 20.92 0.41
N ASN A 390 -2.67 21.17 1.59
CA ASN A 390 -2.59 22.50 2.21
C ASN A 390 -1.17 23.06 2.05
N PRO A 391 -0.94 24.08 1.21
CA PRO A 391 0.38 24.70 1.05
C PRO A 391 0.81 25.57 2.24
N ASN A 392 -0.10 25.91 3.17
CA ASN A 392 0.14 26.86 4.25
C ASN A 392 0.59 26.19 5.57
N ILE A 393 0.89 24.90 5.55
CA ILE A 393 1.41 24.20 6.73
C ILE A 393 2.77 24.73 7.16
N ARG A 394 3.12 24.53 8.43
CA ARG A 394 4.43 24.90 8.95
C ARG A 394 5.53 24.08 8.27
N GLN A 395 6.56 24.79 7.80
CA GLN A 395 7.72 24.20 7.15
C GLN A 395 8.96 24.24 8.05
N TYR A 396 9.86 23.27 7.85
CA TYR A 396 11.09 23.09 8.63
C TYR A 396 12.31 23.02 7.68
N PRO A 397 12.68 24.15 7.02
CA PRO A 397 13.89 24.18 6.21
C PRO A 397 15.11 23.88 7.09
N HIS A 398 16.14 23.26 6.51
CA HIS A 398 17.33 22.84 7.23
C HIS A 398 17.99 24.02 7.98
N ASP A 399 18.06 23.91 9.32
CA ASP A 399 18.61 24.93 10.22
C ASP A 399 19.06 24.30 11.54
N LEU A 400 20.35 23.93 11.62
CA LEU A 400 20.93 23.34 12.82
C LEU A 400 20.96 24.32 14.02
N ALA A 401 21.07 25.63 13.77
CA ALA A 401 21.10 26.61 14.84
C ALA A 401 19.72 26.70 15.52
N LYS A 402 18.65 26.72 14.72
CA LYS A 402 17.29 26.70 15.21
C LYS A 402 16.95 25.38 15.92
N ALA A 403 17.43 24.25 15.36
CA ALA A 403 17.27 22.95 16.01
C ALA A 403 17.89 22.93 17.40
N ARG A 404 19.14 23.40 17.55
CA ARG A 404 19.81 23.49 18.85
C ARG A 404 19.11 24.45 19.82
N ALA A 405 18.58 25.58 19.33
CA ALA A 405 17.82 26.52 20.15
C ALA A 405 16.59 25.85 20.76
N LEU A 406 15.80 25.12 19.95
CA LEU A 406 14.63 24.37 20.42
C LEU A 406 14.99 23.30 21.45
N LEU A 407 16.10 22.57 21.24
CA LEU A 407 16.57 21.56 22.19
C LEU A 407 17.00 22.20 23.52
N LYS A 408 17.68 23.33 23.47
CA LYS A 408 18.07 24.09 24.68
C LYS A 408 16.87 24.58 25.47
N GLU A 409 15.78 25.00 24.80
CA GLU A 409 14.55 25.45 25.48
C GLU A 409 13.90 24.34 26.32
N ILE A 410 14.18 23.07 26.00
CA ILE A 410 13.67 21.87 26.72
C ILE A 410 14.74 21.21 27.59
N GLY A 411 15.88 21.90 27.82
CA GLY A 411 16.95 21.44 28.69
C GLY A 411 17.87 20.38 28.10
N ILE A 412 17.86 20.22 26.76
CA ILE A 412 18.78 19.31 26.04
C ILE A 412 19.92 20.15 25.46
N GLU A 413 21.12 19.95 26.00
CA GLU A 413 22.33 20.68 25.59
C GLU A 413 23.61 19.85 25.89
N ASP A 414 24.72 20.19 25.25
CA ASP A 414 26.04 19.67 25.59
C ASP A 414 26.56 20.37 26.85
N ARG A 415 26.52 19.68 27.98
CA ARG A 415 26.83 20.25 29.30
C ARG A 415 28.30 20.14 29.66
N ASN A 416 28.98 19.18 29.08
CA ASN A 416 30.38 18.84 29.42
C ASN A 416 31.37 19.21 28.31
N GLY A 417 30.87 19.65 27.12
CA GLY A 417 31.71 20.07 25.99
C GLY A 417 32.28 18.90 25.18
N ASP A 418 31.71 17.67 25.31
CA ASP A 418 32.15 16.49 24.58
C ASP A 418 31.50 16.33 23.19
N GLY A 419 30.61 17.25 22.84
CA GLY A 419 29.88 17.23 21.57
C GLY A 419 28.60 16.37 21.60
N THR A 420 28.32 15.70 22.71
CA THR A 420 27.11 14.89 22.90
C THR A 420 26.06 15.71 23.66
N LEU A 421 24.81 15.65 23.22
CA LEU A 421 23.72 16.30 23.95
C LEU A 421 23.18 15.39 25.05
N GLU A 422 22.94 16.01 26.22
CA GLU A 422 22.28 15.38 27.36
C GLU A 422 21.01 16.13 27.73
N ASP A 423 20.06 15.40 28.32
CA ASP A 423 18.88 16.01 28.95
C ASP A 423 19.22 16.60 30.34
N ALA A 424 18.21 17.20 31.00
CA ALA A 424 18.39 17.81 32.30
C ALA A 424 18.80 16.81 33.41
N ASP A 425 18.53 15.53 33.22
CA ASP A 425 18.88 14.43 34.13
C ASP A 425 20.27 13.84 33.80
N GLY A 426 20.99 14.36 32.78
CA GLY A 426 22.31 13.90 32.34
C GLY A 426 22.26 12.64 31.44
N ASN A 427 21.09 12.27 30.90
CA ASN A 427 20.99 11.15 29.98
C ASN A 427 21.39 11.60 28.58
N LYS A 428 22.33 10.89 27.96
CA LYS A 428 22.74 11.12 26.57
C LYS A 428 21.58 10.84 25.62
N ILE A 429 21.39 11.71 24.61
CA ILE A 429 20.35 11.53 23.61
C ILE A 429 20.78 10.45 22.63
N GLU A 430 20.29 9.24 22.88
CA GLU A 430 20.61 8.04 22.11
C GLU A 430 19.35 7.25 21.78
N PHE A 431 19.18 6.82 20.52
CA PHE A 431 18.07 5.96 20.10
C PHE A 431 18.38 5.14 18.85
N ALA A 432 17.65 4.03 18.67
CA ALA A 432 17.70 3.20 17.49
C ALA A 432 16.78 3.77 16.39
N LEU A 433 17.30 3.83 15.16
CA LEU A 433 16.56 4.12 13.92
C LEU A 433 16.47 2.85 13.09
N ASN A 434 15.27 2.30 12.98
CA ASN A 434 15.00 1.13 12.16
C ASN A 434 14.41 1.53 10.80
N THR A 435 14.75 0.75 9.77
CA THR A 435 14.07 0.72 8.48
C THR A 435 14.18 -0.69 7.88
N ASN A 436 13.50 -0.96 6.77
CA ASN A 436 13.62 -2.26 6.10
C ASN A 436 14.84 -2.32 5.17
N VAL A 437 15.45 -3.49 5.09
CA VAL A 437 16.41 -3.84 4.04
C VAL A 437 15.71 -4.00 2.69
N GLY A 438 16.46 -3.91 1.59
CA GLY A 438 15.95 -4.12 0.23
C GLY A 438 15.41 -2.88 -0.46
N ASN A 439 15.23 -1.77 0.26
CA ASN A 439 14.95 -0.45 -0.31
C ASN A 439 16.19 0.43 -0.19
N SER A 440 17.08 0.37 -1.18
CA SER A 440 18.37 1.05 -1.15
C SER A 440 18.26 2.58 -1.04
N ALA A 441 17.21 3.18 -1.61
CA ALA A 441 16.97 4.62 -1.47
C ALA A 441 16.63 4.97 -0.02
N ARG A 442 15.72 4.22 0.61
CA ARG A 442 15.31 4.44 2.01
C ARG A 442 16.45 4.20 2.98
N GLU A 443 17.27 3.18 2.76
CA GLU A 443 18.47 2.93 3.58
C GLU A 443 19.46 4.11 3.50
N LYS A 444 19.70 4.66 2.30
CA LYS A 444 20.54 5.86 2.12
C LYS A 444 19.93 7.09 2.80
N VAL A 445 18.60 7.28 2.71
CA VAL A 445 17.90 8.35 3.44
C VAL A 445 18.11 8.20 4.94
N ALA A 446 17.98 6.99 5.50
CA ALA A 446 18.24 6.73 6.92
C ALA A 446 19.66 7.09 7.35
N VAL A 447 20.66 6.81 6.51
CA VAL A 447 22.06 7.18 6.76
C VAL A 447 22.24 8.69 6.79
N LEU A 448 21.58 9.45 5.89
CA LEU A 448 21.63 10.91 5.92
C LEU A 448 20.91 11.48 7.14
N ILE A 449 19.71 10.97 7.48
CA ILE A 449 19.00 11.34 8.70
C ILE A 449 19.87 11.13 9.94
N LYS A 450 20.49 9.94 10.05
CA LYS A 450 21.45 9.65 11.12
C LYS A 450 22.56 10.70 11.18
N SER A 451 23.23 10.96 10.05
CA SER A 451 24.32 11.95 9.96
C SER A 451 23.86 13.36 10.38
N ASP A 452 22.67 13.79 9.96
CA ASP A 452 22.14 15.12 10.29
C ASP A 452 21.79 15.25 11.77
N LEU A 453 21.21 14.23 12.38
CA LEU A 453 20.93 14.18 13.81
C LEU A 453 22.20 14.10 14.64
N GLU A 454 23.24 13.40 14.17
CA GLU A 454 24.56 13.34 14.82
C GLU A 454 25.30 14.69 14.79
N LYS A 455 25.06 15.55 13.79
CA LYS A 455 25.56 16.94 13.78
C LYS A 455 24.94 17.81 14.90
N LEU A 456 23.77 17.42 15.43
CA LEU A 456 23.22 18.05 16.63
C LEU A 456 23.95 17.61 17.91
N GLY A 457 24.53 16.43 17.93
CA GLY A 457 25.11 15.78 19.10
C GLY A 457 24.29 14.58 19.61
N PHE A 458 23.36 14.06 18.81
CA PHE A 458 22.66 12.83 19.14
C PHE A 458 23.52 11.61 18.80
N LYS A 459 23.25 10.47 19.43
CA LYS A 459 23.79 9.18 19.03
C LYS A 459 22.67 8.35 18.41
N VAL A 460 22.74 8.14 17.08
CA VAL A 460 21.72 7.39 16.34
C VAL A 460 22.26 6.02 15.94
N ILE A 461 21.62 4.95 16.41
CA ILE A 461 21.97 3.57 16.12
C ILE A 461 21.13 3.08 14.94
N PHE A 462 21.68 3.13 13.74
CA PHE A 462 20.97 2.67 12.53
C PHE A 462 20.96 1.15 12.48
N GLN A 463 19.75 0.57 12.39
CA GLN A 463 19.51 -0.87 12.38
C GLN A 463 18.48 -1.22 11.29
N PRO A 464 18.92 -1.52 10.06
CA PRO A 464 18.04 -2.04 9.03
C PRO A 464 17.64 -3.49 9.36
N ILE A 465 16.36 -3.85 9.14
CA ILE A 465 15.80 -5.15 9.46
C ILE A 465 14.94 -5.68 8.30
N ASP A 466 14.59 -6.95 8.33
CA ASP A 466 13.67 -7.55 7.37
C ASP A 466 12.29 -6.84 7.38
N PHE A 467 11.66 -6.70 6.21
CA PHE A 467 10.40 -5.95 6.08
C PHE A 467 9.26 -6.54 6.92
N ASN A 468 9.07 -7.86 6.90
CA ASN A 468 8.02 -8.50 7.68
C ASN A 468 8.26 -8.37 9.18
N THR A 469 9.52 -8.40 9.61
CA THR A 469 9.92 -8.13 11.00
C THR A 469 9.61 -6.68 11.38
N LEU A 470 9.85 -5.72 10.48
CA LEU A 470 9.49 -4.31 10.69
C LEU A 470 7.98 -4.13 10.86
N VAL A 471 7.18 -4.74 9.98
CA VAL A 471 5.71 -4.71 10.07
C VAL A 471 5.21 -5.32 11.40
N GLN A 472 5.81 -6.43 11.85
CA GLN A 472 5.49 -7.00 13.17
C GLN A 472 5.80 -6.04 14.33
N LYS A 473 6.87 -5.25 14.22
CA LYS A 473 7.18 -4.23 15.24
C LYS A 473 6.14 -3.11 15.27
N ILE A 474 5.58 -2.73 14.12
CA ILE A 474 4.56 -1.68 14.02
C ILE A 474 3.19 -2.20 14.51
N ASP A 475 2.76 -3.36 14.04
CA ASP A 475 1.37 -3.82 14.20
C ASP A 475 1.14 -4.68 15.45
N ALA A 476 2.18 -5.33 15.98
CA ALA A 476 2.00 -6.37 16.99
C ALA A 476 2.86 -6.22 18.25
N THR A 477 4.17 -5.97 18.11
CA THR A 477 5.08 -5.96 19.27
C THR A 477 5.35 -4.58 19.82
N TYR A 478 5.23 -3.53 18.99
CA TYR A 478 5.53 -2.10 19.30
C TYR A 478 6.94 -1.88 19.84
N ASP A 479 7.85 -2.82 19.58
CA ASP A 479 9.24 -2.83 20.05
C ASP A 479 10.14 -2.07 19.06
N TYR A 480 10.05 -0.74 19.08
CA TYR A 480 10.90 0.17 18.33
C TYR A 480 11.00 1.52 19.05
N GLU A 481 12.06 2.28 18.75
CA GLU A 481 12.25 3.64 19.27
C GLU A 481 11.97 4.69 18.19
N CYS A 482 12.56 4.51 17.00
CA CYS A 482 12.34 5.37 15.85
C CYS A 482 12.28 4.50 14.58
N LEU A 483 11.33 4.78 13.71
CA LEU A 483 11.14 4.08 12.44
C LEU A 483 11.15 5.05 11.27
N LEU A 484 11.83 4.66 10.18
CA LEU A 484 11.72 5.31 8.87
C LEU A 484 11.01 4.37 7.89
N LEU A 485 9.90 4.84 7.32
CA LEU A 485 9.12 4.08 6.33
C LEU A 485 8.52 5.04 5.29
N GLY A 486 7.97 4.49 4.20
CA GLY A 486 7.09 5.21 3.28
C GLY A 486 5.64 5.03 3.70
N LEU A 487 4.89 6.10 3.63
CA LEU A 487 3.43 6.07 3.66
C LEU A 487 2.93 6.31 2.24
N GLY A 488 1.98 5.53 1.83
CA GLY A 488 1.37 5.61 0.51
C GLY A 488 -0.06 5.06 0.55
N GLY A 489 -0.73 5.13 -0.58
CA GLY A 489 -2.09 4.63 -0.73
C GLY A 489 -2.63 4.93 -2.11
N SER A 490 -3.81 4.41 -2.38
CA SER A 490 -4.63 4.74 -3.53
C SER A 490 -5.85 5.53 -3.06
N GLY A 491 -6.19 6.61 -3.77
CA GLY A 491 -7.27 7.51 -3.40
C GLY A 491 -6.81 8.69 -2.54
N THR A 492 -7.58 9.75 -2.57
CA THR A 492 -7.23 11.05 -1.99
C THR A 492 -8.13 11.48 -0.84
N ASP A 493 -9.28 10.83 -0.62
CA ASP A 493 -10.22 11.26 0.43
C ASP A 493 -9.60 11.16 1.84
N PRO A 494 -9.71 12.21 2.67
CA PRO A 494 -9.15 12.24 4.02
C PRO A 494 -9.59 11.10 4.93
N SER A 495 -10.78 10.54 4.70
CA SER A 495 -11.29 9.40 5.47
C SER A 495 -10.41 8.15 5.38
N LEU A 496 -9.62 8.01 4.31
CA LEU A 496 -8.67 6.91 4.13
C LEU A 496 -7.50 6.95 5.13
N HIS A 497 -7.29 8.09 5.75
CA HIS A 497 -6.21 8.34 6.71
C HIS A 497 -6.66 8.30 8.17
N ILE A 498 -7.94 8.01 8.42
CA ILE A 498 -8.54 8.08 9.75
C ILE A 498 -7.88 7.10 10.73
N ASN A 499 -7.48 5.93 10.25
CA ASN A 499 -6.81 4.89 11.02
C ASN A 499 -5.38 5.27 11.46
N VAL A 500 -4.75 6.24 10.78
CA VAL A 500 -3.42 6.77 11.15
C VAL A 500 -3.56 8.00 12.04
N ILE A 501 -4.49 8.91 11.70
CA ILE A 501 -4.55 10.24 12.31
C ILE A 501 -5.33 10.22 13.63
N ARG A 502 -6.45 9.48 13.74
CA ARG A 502 -7.19 9.40 14.98
C ARG A 502 -6.44 8.61 16.05
N SER A 503 -6.57 9.04 17.30
CA SER A 503 -5.93 8.42 18.46
C SER A 503 -6.26 6.94 18.61
N ASP A 504 -7.50 6.53 18.35
CA ASP A 504 -7.96 5.15 18.45
C ASP A 504 -7.79 4.34 17.15
N GLY A 505 -7.12 4.94 16.14
CA GLY A 505 -6.89 4.31 14.85
C GLY A 505 -6.01 3.06 14.93
N PHE A 506 -6.30 2.08 14.09
CA PHE A 506 -5.58 0.80 14.09
C PHE A 506 -4.08 0.96 13.82
N THR A 507 -3.72 1.85 12.89
CA THR A 507 -2.33 2.17 12.50
C THR A 507 -1.89 3.54 12.98
N HIS A 508 -2.29 3.96 14.18
CA HIS A 508 -1.84 5.20 14.81
C HIS A 508 -0.34 5.11 15.15
N ASN A 509 0.51 5.41 14.17
CA ASN A 509 1.91 4.98 14.11
C ASN A 509 2.79 5.51 15.24
N TRP A 510 2.59 6.74 15.71
CA TRP A 510 3.42 7.32 16.78
C TRP A 510 3.01 6.83 18.18
N PHE A 511 1.74 6.41 18.36
CA PHE A 511 1.25 5.84 19.61
C PHE A 511 0.35 4.62 19.34
N PRO A 512 0.93 3.46 18.97
CA PRO A 512 0.15 2.27 18.64
C PRO A 512 -0.80 1.85 19.78
N ARG A 513 -2.04 1.48 19.39
CA ARG A 513 -3.09 1.02 20.31
C ARG A 513 -3.47 2.04 21.40
N GLN A 514 -3.32 3.32 21.12
CA GLN A 514 -3.90 4.37 21.93
C GLN A 514 -5.44 4.23 21.89
N LYS A 515 -6.11 4.39 23.03
CA LYS A 515 -7.58 4.23 23.09
C LYS A 515 -8.31 5.57 23.15
N HIS A 516 -7.63 6.57 23.65
CA HIS A 516 -8.14 7.92 23.84
C HIS A 516 -7.02 8.93 23.63
N PRO A 517 -7.32 10.13 23.14
CA PRO A 517 -6.30 11.16 22.98
C PRO A 517 -5.62 11.44 24.33
N SER A 518 -4.32 11.59 24.33
CA SER A 518 -3.50 11.89 25.52
C SER A 518 -3.10 13.37 25.61
N THR A 519 -3.47 14.13 24.58
CA THR A 519 -3.20 15.58 24.46
C THR A 519 -4.38 16.30 23.83
N ASP A 520 -4.46 17.62 24.04
CA ASP A 520 -5.52 18.47 23.46
C ASP A 520 -5.46 18.50 21.93
N TRP A 521 -4.26 18.47 21.35
CA TRP A 521 -4.11 18.48 19.89
C TRP A 521 -4.56 17.15 19.26
N GLU A 522 -4.32 16.00 19.90
CA GLU A 522 -4.87 14.71 19.46
C GLU A 522 -6.41 14.71 19.54
N ALA A 523 -6.96 15.21 20.63
CA ALA A 523 -8.42 15.35 20.78
C ALA A 523 -9.03 16.25 19.68
N ARG A 524 -8.30 17.31 19.27
CA ARG A 524 -8.71 18.17 18.16
C ARG A 524 -8.63 17.45 16.82
N LEU A 525 -7.58 16.66 16.57
CA LEU A 525 -7.49 15.81 15.37
C LEU A 525 -8.66 14.82 15.29
N ASP A 526 -8.96 14.13 16.39
CA ASP A 526 -10.08 13.18 16.45
C ASP A 526 -11.41 13.87 16.11
N TYR A 527 -11.63 15.07 16.65
CA TYR A 527 -12.81 15.87 16.33
C TYR A 527 -12.89 16.24 14.86
N LEU A 528 -11.81 16.80 14.29
CA LEU A 528 -11.77 17.28 12.90
C LEU A 528 -11.92 16.13 11.89
N MET A 529 -11.23 15.01 12.13
CA MET A 529 -11.34 13.82 11.28
C MET A 529 -12.76 13.23 11.27
N ASN A 530 -13.48 13.36 12.37
CA ASN A 530 -14.89 12.99 12.44
C ASN A 530 -15.81 14.04 11.80
N ALA A 531 -15.54 15.33 12.01
CA ALA A 531 -16.36 16.43 11.51
C ALA A 531 -16.36 16.49 9.97
N GLN A 532 -15.19 16.41 9.34
CA GLN A 532 -15.07 16.45 7.89
C GLN A 532 -15.83 15.32 7.19
N ASN A 533 -16.04 14.18 7.84
CA ASN A 533 -16.82 13.08 7.29
C ASN A 533 -18.34 13.30 7.31
N LYS A 534 -18.83 14.28 8.11
CA LYS A 534 -20.27 14.48 8.35
C LYS A 534 -20.92 15.58 7.52
N THR A 535 -20.16 16.25 6.68
CA THR A 535 -20.69 17.28 5.76
C THR A 535 -20.42 16.88 4.32
N LEU A 536 -21.40 17.15 3.44
CA LEU A 536 -21.25 16.98 1.98
C LEU A 536 -20.63 18.23 1.32
N ASP A 537 -20.50 19.34 2.06
CA ASP A 537 -19.86 20.55 1.56
C ASP A 537 -18.34 20.35 1.50
N PHE A 538 -17.79 20.37 0.28
CA PHE A 538 -16.36 20.21 0.06
C PHE A 538 -15.52 21.27 0.77
N ASN A 539 -15.97 22.54 0.82
CA ASN A 539 -15.20 23.62 1.42
C ASN A 539 -15.14 23.47 2.95
N GLU A 540 -16.22 23.02 3.58
CA GLU A 540 -16.22 22.68 5.00
C GLU A 540 -15.27 21.51 5.28
N ARG A 541 -15.37 20.43 4.51
CA ARG A 541 -14.45 19.28 4.62
C ARG A 541 -12.99 19.71 4.45
N LYS A 542 -12.71 20.51 3.41
CA LYS A 542 -11.37 21.02 3.12
C LYS A 542 -10.83 21.86 4.26
N LYS A 543 -11.64 22.76 4.83
CA LYS A 543 -11.27 23.60 5.96
C LYS A 543 -10.90 22.75 7.18
N ASP A 544 -11.72 21.76 7.53
CA ASP A 544 -11.45 20.88 8.67
C ASP A 544 -10.16 20.09 8.46
N PHE A 545 -9.96 19.57 7.24
CA PHE A 545 -8.76 18.79 6.93
C PHE A 545 -7.50 19.66 6.75
N ASP A 546 -7.63 20.92 6.35
CA ASP A 546 -6.53 21.88 6.34
C ASP A 546 -6.03 22.12 7.78
N GLU A 547 -6.94 22.30 8.75
CA GLU A 547 -6.57 22.43 10.16
C GLU A 547 -5.89 21.14 10.70
N VAL A 548 -6.34 19.95 10.26
CA VAL A 548 -5.64 18.69 10.59
C VAL A 548 -4.18 18.73 10.12
N GLN A 549 -3.94 19.16 8.88
CA GLN A 549 -2.58 19.26 8.32
C GLN A 549 -1.74 20.32 9.06
N GLU A 550 -2.32 21.44 9.47
CA GLU A 550 -1.65 22.47 10.27
C GLU A 550 -1.23 21.92 11.64
N ILE A 551 -2.14 21.26 12.37
CA ILE A 551 -1.83 20.63 13.66
C ILE A 551 -0.72 19.58 13.51
N LEU A 552 -0.83 18.67 12.52
CA LEU A 552 0.20 17.66 12.28
C LEU A 552 1.56 18.29 11.97
N SER A 553 1.59 19.38 11.19
CA SER A 553 2.83 20.08 10.88
C SER A 553 3.41 20.85 12.07
N GLU A 554 2.60 21.31 13.02
CA GLU A 554 3.06 21.97 14.24
C GLU A 554 3.54 20.99 15.30
N GLN A 555 2.80 19.90 15.53
CA GLN A 555 3.13 18.92 16.56
C GLN A 555 4.19 17.91 16.09
N VAL A 556 4.33 17.73 14.78
CA VAL A 556 5.33 16.87 14.13
C VAL A 556 5.37 15.45 14.71
N PRO A 557 4.23 14.76 14.90
CA PRO A 557 4.26 13.37 15.35
C PRO A 557 4.97 12.46 14.32
N MET A 558 4.96 12.87 13.06
CA MET A 558 5.70 12.26 11.95
C MET A 558 6.54 13.33 11.26
N ILE A 559 7.79 13.02 10.99
CA ILE A 559 8.74 13.92 10.32
C ILE A 559 8.86 13.48 8.86
N PHE A 560 8.26 14.24 7.97
CA PHE A 560 8.30 13.98 6.53
C PHE A 560 9.61 14.45 5.92
N THR A 561 10.10 13.70 4.93
CA THR A 561 11.40 13.98 4.30
C THR A 561 11.21 14.59 2.91
N VAL A 562 11.02 13.78 1.90
CA VAL A 562 10.85 14.21 0.52
C VAL A 562 9.78 13.36 -0.17
N THR A 563 9.15 13.92 -1.20
CA THR A 563 8.27 13.19 -2.10
C THR A 563 8.97 13.10 -3.46
N PRO A 564 9.32 11.89 -3.93
CA PRO A 564 9.97 11.71 -5.23
C PRO A 564 8.97 11.87 -6.38
N PHE A 565 9.48 12.20 -7.57
CA PHE A 565 8.74 11.97 -8.81
C PHE A 565 8.67 10.47 -9.09
N PHE A 566 7.52 10.02 -9.54
CA PHE A 566 7.30 8.62 -9.86
C PHE A 566 7.42 8.35 -11.36
N TYR A 567 7.92 7.17 -11.67
CA TYR A 567 8.12 6.68 -13.02
C TYR A 567 7.67 5.22 -13.10
N ALA A 568 7.21 4.83 -14.27
CA ALA A 568 6.93 3.44 -14.60
C ALA A 568 7.36 3.16 -16.03
N ALA A 569 7.48 1.91 -16.42
CA ALA A 569 7.76 1.52 -17.79
C ALA A 569 6.94 0.30 -18.20
N VAL A 570 6.53 0.29 -19.45
CA VAL A 570 5.80 -0.84 -20.06
C VAL A 570 6.35 -1.13 -21.44
N GLN A 571 6.26 -2.39 -21.90
CA GLN A 571 6.63 -2.75 -23.26
C GLN A 571 5.84 -1.90 -24.28
N SER A 572 6.50 -1.48 -25.38
CA SER A 572 5.93 -0.52 -26.35
C SER A 572 4.67 -1.02 -27.06
N ASP A 573 4.45 -2.32 -27.11
CA ASP A 573 3.28 -2.96 -27.72
C ASP A 573 2.11 -3.17 -26.74
N MET A 574 2.24 -2.71 -25.49
CA MET A 574 1.13 -2.78 -24.51
C MET A 574 0.04 -1.76 -24.85
N GLY A 575 -1.21 -2.21 -24.85
CA GLY A 575 -2.40 -1.38 -25.06
C GLY A 575 -3.13 -1.04 -23.76
N ASN A 576 -3.97 -0.03 -23.79
CA ASN A 576 -4.82 0.47 -22.70
C ASN A 576 -4.06 0.94 -21.44
N VAL A 577 -2.80 1.30 -21.57
CA VAL A 577 -1.99 1.84 -20.46
C VAL A 577 -2.48 3.24 -20.10
N ARG A 578 -2.96 3.41 -18.86
CA ARG A 578 -3.42 4.70 -18.29
C ARG A 578 -2.64 5.03 -17.03
N ALA A 579 -1.37 5.43 -17.18
CA ALA A 579 -0.51 5.71 -16.05
C ALA A 579 -1.02 6.87 -15.18
N THR A 580 -0.95 6.70 -13.85
CA THR A 580 -1.38 7.71 -12.87
C THR A 580 -0.40 7.77 -11.69
N PRO A 581 -0.16 8.96 -11.09
CA PRO A 581 0.59 9.07 -9.85
C PRO A 581 -0.28 8.81 -8.60
N LEU A 582 -1.60 8.70 -8.76
CA LEU A 582 -2.57 8.54 -7.66
C LEU A 582 -2.75 7.08 -7.22
N SER A 583 -2.03 6.16 -7.84
CA SER A 583 -1.95 4.76 -7.43
C SER A 583 -0.49 4.35 -7.22
N ALA A 584 -0.23 3.50 -6.25
CA ALA A 584 1.05 2.83 -6.08
C ALA A 584 1.38 1.95 -7.31
N TYR A 585 0.36 1.44 -7.98
CA TYR A 585 0.43 0.59 -9.18
C TYR A 585 0.23 1.44 -10.44
N ARG A 586 1.22 2.23 -10.78
CA ARG A 586 1.14 3.36 -11.71
C ARG A 586 0.67 3.01 -13.11
N ALA A 587 1.11 1.87 -13.64
CA ALA A 587 0.75 1.38 -14.97
C ALA A 587 -0.17 0.14 -14.94
N THR A 588 -0.25 -0.55 -13.81
CA THR A 588 -0.99 -1.82 -13.67
C THR A 588 -2.28 -1.71 -12.83
N TRP A 589 -2.71 -0.49 -12.45
CA TRP A 589 -3.95 -0.32 -11.67
C TRP A 589 -5.20 -0.82 -12.41
N ASN A 590 -5.19 -0.82 -13.76
CA ASN A 590 -6.22 -1.34 -14.65
C ASN A 590 -5.74 -2.57 -15.44
N ILE A 591 -5.07 -3.51 -14.79
CA ILE A 591 -4.40 -4.67 -15.41
C ILE A 591 -5.36 -5.54 -16.22
N GLU A 592 -6.64 -5.59 -15.89
CA GLU A 592 -7.68 -6.31 -16.59
C GLU A 592 -7.90 -5.80 -18.02
N GLU A 593 -7.64 -4.52 -18.27
CA GLU A 593 -7.78 -3.88 -19.56
C GLU A 593 -6.51 -3.99 -20.43
N LEU A 594 -5.36 -4.32 -19.83
CA LEU A 594 -4.08 -4.37 -20.54
C LEU A 594 -3.99 -5.56 -21.49
N TYR A 595 -3.35 -5.35 -22.65
CA TYR A 595 -3.15 -6.40 -23.66
C TYR A 595 -1.90 -6.10 -24.51
N PHE A 596 -1.39 -7.08 -25.23
CA PHE A 596 -0.38 -6.85 -26.26
C PHE A 596 -1.03 -6.63 -27.63
N LYS A 597 -0.58 -5.61 -28.36
CA LYS A 597 -1.11 -5.22 -29.68
C LYS A 597 -0.81 -6.21 -30.77
N LYS A 598 0.05 -7.21 -30.52
CA LYS A 598 0.47 -8.23 -31.49
C LYS A 598 0.46 -9.63 -30.90
#